data_29148cfb342e82b76b4fa6cfa0d263de
#
_entry.id   29148cfb342e82b76b4fa6cfa0d263de
#
_cell.length_a   1.000
_cell.length_b   1.000
_cell.length_c   1.000
_cell.angle_alpha   90.00
_cell.angle_beta   90.00
_cell.angle_gamma   90.00
#
_symmetry.space_group_name_H-M   'P 1'
#
loop_
_entity.id
_entity.type
_entity.pdbx_description
1 polymer ?
#
loop_
_entity_poly.entity_id
_entity_poly.type
_entity_poly.pdbx_seq_one_letter_code
_entity_poly.pdbx_strand_id
1 'polypeptide(L)'
;MKHWIKGLAGFSIVISAAVSAADVDYSNVEERIRSLAPQATSIAISETPIEGLLMVQIGGDVVYATADGKYLVQGRVIDMETQEDLTEGAKAEVRRGLLAAADTKSQITFAPPEPVYDLTVFTDIDCGYCRKLHAQVNEYNQQGIAIHYMAFPRAGVGSHSYDKAVSVWCASDQRGAI
;
A
#
# COMPACT_ATOMS: atom_id res chain seq x y z
N MET A 1 -13.59 75.61 -13.23
CA MET A 1 -12.23 75.06 -13.49
C MET A 1 -12.21 73.66 -12.94
N LYS A 2 -12.25 72.63 -13.83
CA LYS A 2 -12.32 71.21 -13.47
C LYS A 2 -10.91 70.64 -13.57
N HIS A 3 -10.34 70.17 -12.45
CA HIS A 3 -9.10 69.40 -12.45
C HIS A 3 -9.43 67.91 -12.49
N TRP A 4 -9.02 67.25 -13.57
CA TRP A 4 -9.09 65.82 -13.80
C TRP A 4 -7.79 65.18 -13.31
N ILE A 5 -7.87 64.33 -12.27
CA ILE A 5 -6.76 63.54 -11.81
C ILE A 5 -6.86 62.17 -12.48
N LYS A 6 -5.89 61.85 -13.33
CA LYS A 6 -5.75 60.54 -13.96
C LYS A 6 -5.05 59.59 -12.96
N GLY A 7 -5.76 58.63 -12.42
CA GLY A 7 -5.17 57.53 -11.62
C GLY A 7 -4.46 56.52 -12.53
N LEU A 8 -3.16 56.31 -12.34
CA LEU A 8 -2.44 55.20 -12.91
C LEU A 8 -2.68 53.93 -12.02
N ALA A 9 -3.37 52.95 -12.59
CA ALA A 9 -3.49 51.63 -11.99
C ALA A 9 -2.18 50.86 -12.30
N GLY A 10 -1.35 50.67 -11.28
CA GLY A 10 -0.18 49.80 -11.36
C GLY A 10 -0.61 48.34 -11.33
N PHE A 11 -0.39 47.67 -12.42
CA PHE A 11 -0.62 46.22 -12.54
C PHE A 11 0.62 45.49 -12.01
N SER A 12 0.57 45.03 -10.75
CA SER A 12 1.63 44.19 -10.17
C SER A 12 1.53 42.78 -10.71
N ILE A 13 2.43 42.39 -11.60
CA ILE A 13 2.56 40.99 -12.06
C ILE A 13 3.29 40.23 -10.94
N VAL A 14 2.56 39.39 -10.23
CA VAL A 14 3.15 38.42 -9.31
C VAL A 14 3.64 37.24 -10.16
N ILE A 15 4.95 37.20 -10.37
CA ILE A 15 5.63 36.08 -10.99
C ILE A 15 5.72 34.98 -9.90
N SER A 16 4.78 34.03 -9.92
CA SER A 16 4.92 32.80 -9.14
C SER A 16 6.02 31.97 -9.79
N ALA A 17 7.21 31.98 -9.17
CA ALA A 17 8.25 31.01 -9.48
C ALA A 17 7.76 29.62 -9.04
N ALA A 18 7.38 28.78 -9.99
CA ALA A 18 7.21 27.37 -9.76
C ALA A 18 8.60 26.79 -9.43
N VAL A 19 8.84 26.48 -8.18
CA VAL A 19 10.01 25.68 -7.77
C VAL A 19 9.74 24.28 -8.34
N SER A 20 10.40 23.97 -9.46
CA SER A 20 10.50 22.61 -9.97
C SER A 20 11.30 21.83 -8.92
N ALA A 21 10.68 20.81 -8.30
CA ALA A 21 11.43 19.81 -7.56
C ALA A 21 12.43 19.20 -8.56
N ALA A 22 13.71 19.43 -8.34
CA ALA A 22 14.73 18.76 -9.10
C ALA A 22 14.58 17.25 -8.80
N ASP A 23 14.41 16.44 -9.85
CA ASP A 23 14.50 14.99 -9.72
C ASP A 23 15.88 14.64 -9.17
N VAL A 24 15.94 14.26 -7.91
CA VAL A 24 17.20 13.82 -7.30
C VAL A 24 17.56 12.49 -7.89
N ASP A 25 18.76 12.40 -8.45
CA ASP A 25 19.26 11.17 -9.10
C ASP A 25 19.74 10.16 -8.05
N TYR A 26 18.97 9.08 -7.86
CA TYR A 26 19.30 7.94 -7.00
C TYR A 26 19.75 6.71 -7.79
N SER A 27 20.12 6.85 -9.05
CA SER A 27 20.49 5.73 -9.95
C SER A 27 21.58 4.83 -9.37
N ASN A 28 22.55 5.41 -8.67
CA ASN A 28 23.61 4.66 -8.00
C ASN A 28 23.10 3.75 -6.89
N VAL A 29 22.10 4.19 -6.13
CA VAL A 29 21.46 3.39 -5.06
C VAL A 29 20.59 2.32 -5.68
N GLU A 30 19.79 2.68 -6.68
CA GLU A 30 18.93 1.74 -7.38
C GLU A 30 19.71 0.58 -8.01
N GLU A 31 20.81 0.85 -8.71
CA GLU A 31 21.67 -0.16 -9.32
C GLU A 31 22.22 -1.14 -8.27
N ARG A 32 22.69 -0.63 -7.14
CA ARG A 32 23.18 -1.47 -6.04
C ARG A 32 22.08 -2.33 -5.42
N ILE A 33 20.90 -1.76 -5.22
CA ILE A 33 19.74 -2.52 -4.70
C ILE A 33 19.33 -3.61 -5.71
N ARG A 34 19.30 -3.33 -7.02
CA ARG A 34 19.02 -4.33 -8.06
C ARG A 34 20.04 -5.46 -8.08
N SER A 35 21.30 -5.16 -7.80
CA SER A 35 22.33 -6.20 -7.71
C SER A 35 22.14 -7.14 -6.52
N LEU A 36 21.59 -6.65 -5.40
CA LEU A 36 21.31 -7.42 -4.19
C LEU A 36 19.96 -8.17 -4.26
N ALA A 37 19.00 -7.60 -4.97
CA ALA A 37 17.66 -8.15 -5.12
C ALA A 37 17.24 -8.24 -6.61
N PRO A 38 17.90 -9.10 -7.41
CA PRO A 38 17.66 -9.17 -8.87
C PRO A 38 16.24 -9.62 -9.23
N GLN A 39 15.51 -10.26 -8.31
CA GLN A 39 14.14 -10.69 -8.48
C GLN A 39 13.12 -9.58 -8.12
N ALA A 40 13.57 -8.40 -7.65
CA ALA A 40 12.67 -7.31 -7.29
C ALA A 40 11.89 -6.82 -8.52
N THR A 41 10.57 -6.86 -8.44
CA THR A 41 9.68 -6.41 -9.53
C THR A 41 9.53 -4.90 -9.59
N SER A 42 9.69 -4.24 -8.44
CA SER A 42 9.63 -2.78 -8.31
C SER A 42 10.59 -2.29 -7.24
N ILE A 43 11.24 -1.16 -7.50
CA ILE A 43 12.05 -0.42 -6.53
C ILE A 43 11.58 1.03 -6.61
N ALA A 44 11.26 1.61 -5.45
CA ALA A 44 11.00 3.03 -5.32
C ALA A 44 11.89 3.60 -4.21
N ILE A 45 12.51 4.75 -4.48
CA ILE A 45 13.43 5.41 -3.56
C ILE A 45 12.87 6.79 -3.21
N SER A 46 12.89 7.12 -1.93
CA SER A 46 12.44 8.40 -1.42
C SER A 46 13.34 8.89 -0.28
N GLU A 47 13.31 10.19 -0.03
CA GLU A 47 13.99 10.78 1.12
C GLU A 47 13.31 10.41 2.43
N THR A 48 14.07 10.46 3.50
CA THR A 48 13.57 10.38 4.87
C THR A 48 13.85 11.70 5.60
N PRO A 49 13.22 11.96 6.74
CA PRO A 49 13.61 13.11 7.58
C PRO A 49 15.05 13.07 8.11
N ILE A 50 15.75 11.94 7.94
CA ILE A 50 17.14 11.75 8.36
C ILE A 50 18.05 12.08 7.18
N GLU A 51 18.83 13.14 7.30
CA GLU A 51 19.76 13.55 6.24
C GLU A 51 20.72 12.43 5.83
N GLY A 52 20.81 12.16 4.53
CA GLY A 52 21.68 11.13 3.96
C GLY A 52 21.15 9.71 4.09
N LEU A 53 19.94 9.50 4.66
CA LEU A 53 19.28 8.20 4.71
C LEU A 53 18.08 8.19 3.75
N LEU A 54 18.06 7.26 2.82
CA LEU A 54 16.98 7.06 1.87
C LEU A 54 16.12 5.86 2.28
N MET A 55 14.83 5.98 2.06
CA MET A 55 13.89 4.86 2.14
C MET A 55 13.83 4.17 0.78
N VAL A 56 13.98 2.85 0.77
CA VAL A 56 13.92 2.01 -0.43
C VAL A 56 12.80 1.00 -0.27
N GLN A 57 11.78 1.13 -1.08
CA GLN A 57 10.67 0.18 -1.16
C GLN A 57 11.01 -0.87 -2.22
N ILE A 58 10.97 -2.14 -1.84
CA ILE A 58 11.24 -3.29 -2.71
C ILE A 58 10.02 -4.20 -2.67
N GLY A 59 9.16 -4.10 -3.69
CA GLY A 59 7.86 -4.77 -3.65
C GLY A 59 7.03 -4.32 -2.43
N GLY A 60 6.72 -5.24 -1.52
CA GLY A 60 5.98 -4.96 -0.28
C GLY A 60 6.83 -4.60 0.93
N ASP A 61 8.17 -4.66 0.82
CA ASP A 61 9.10 -4.43 1.91
C ASP A 61 9.75 -3.04 1.83
N VAL A 62 10.19 -2.56 3.00
CA VAL A 62 10.91 -1.29 3.15
C VAL A 62 12.25 -1.57 3.83
N VAL A 63 13.30 -1.07 3.21
CA VAL A 63 14.66 -1.00 3.75
C VAL A 63 15.19 0.42 3.62
N TYR A 64 16.36 0.71 4.17
CA TYR A 64 17.00 2.01 4.05
C TYR A 64 18.38 1.88 3.43
N ALA A 65 18.82 2.90 2.74
CA ALA A 65 20.17 2.97 2.19
C ALA A 65 20.76 4.36 2.44
N THR A 66 22.08 4.44 2.62
CA THR A 66 22.73 5.73 2.60
C THR A 66 22.74 6.32 1.20
N ALA A 67 22.66 7.64 1.08
CA ALA A 67 22.58 8.34 -0.21
C ALA A 67 23.82 8.07 -1.11
N ASP A 68 24.98 7.74 -0.52
CA ASP A 68 26.17 7.28 -1.25
C ASP A 68 26.11 5.81 -1.72
N GLY A 69 25.03 5.09 -1.36
CA GLY A 69 24.78 3.70 -1.72
C GLY A 69 25.71 2.70 -1.03
N LYS A 70 26.48 3.09 0.00
CA LYS A 70 27.44 2.18 0.65
C LYS A 70 26.79 1.22 1.62
N TYR A 71 25.81 1.67 2.38
CA TYR A 71 25.25 0.91 3.49
C TYR A 71 23.76 0.66 3.26
N LEU A 72 23.34 -0.55 3.54
CA LEU A 72 21.94 -0.96 3.63
C LEU A 72 21.60 -1.15 5.11
N VAL A 73 20.46 -0.59 5.54
CA VAL A 73 19.96 -0.72 6.90
C VAL A 73 18.58 -1.39 6.85
N GLN A 74 18.42 -2.48 7.58
CA GLN A 74 17.13 -3.14 7.78
C GLN A 74 16.65 -2.89 9.20
N GLY A 75 15.42 -2.39 9.33
CA GLY A 75 14.85 -2.08 10.63
C GLY A 75 13.67 -1.11 10.52
N ARG A 76 13.32 -0.54 11.67
CA ARG A 76 12.26 0.47 11.77
C ARG A 76 12.88 1.82 12.08
N VAL A 77 12.39 2.84 11.41
CA VAL A 77 12.65 4.24 11.74
C VAL A 77 11.42 4.77 12.46
N ILE A 78 11.62 5.19 13.69
CA ILE A 78 10.58 5.72 14.56
C ILE A 78 10.95 7.16 14.91
N ASP A 79 10.05 8.08 14.62
CA ASP A 79 10.16 9.44 15.12
C ASP A 79 9.91 9.41 16.63
N MET A 80 10.93 9.77 17.42
CA MET A 80 10.86 9.69 18.88
C MET A 80 10.05 10.83 19.50
N GLU A 81 9.83 11.91 18.75
CA GLU A 81 9.06 13.06 19.22
C GLU A 81 7.55 12.79 19.03
N THR A 82 7.15 12.30 17.86
CA THR A 82 5.75 12.00 17.52
C THR A 82 5.34 10.57 17.86
N GLN A 83 6.31 9.66 18.10
CA GLN A 83 6.15 8.23 18.25
C GLN A 83 5.63 7.54 16.97
N GLU A 84 5.72 8.20 15.83
CA GLU A 84 5.29 7.66 14.54
C GLU A 84 6.32 6.65 14.01
N ASP A 85 5.84 5.49 13.56
CA ASP A 85 6.63 4.51 12.83
C ASP A 85 6.60 4.80 11.32
N LEU A 86 7.61 5.50 10.84
CA LEU A 86 7.73 5.88 9.43
C LEU A 86 7.83 4.65 8.51
N THR A 87 8.46 3.57 8.98
CA THR A 87 8.59 2.32 8.22
C THR A 87 7.24 1.63 8.05
N GLU A 88 6.48 1.52 9.14
CA GLU A 88 5.16 0.88 9.07
C GLU A 88 4.16 1.74 8.29
N GLY A 89 4.25 3.06 8.41
CA GLY A 89 3.49 4.01 7.59
C GLY A 89 3.71 3.78 6.10
N ALA A 90 4.96 3.70 5.67
CA ALA A 90 5.32 3.42 4.27
C ALA A 90 4.84 2.03 3.81
N LYS A 91 5.03 0.98 4.62
CA LYS A 91 4.52 -0.37 4.32
C LYS A 91 3.00 -0.40 4.21
N ALA A 92 2.30 0.33 5.06
CA ALA A 92 0.85 0.44 5.01
C ALA A 92 0.37 1.10 3.71
N GLU A 93 1.09 2.12 3.22
CA GLU A 93 0.77 2.78 1.95
C GLU A 93 0.93 1.82 0.77
N VAL A 94 2.06 1.09 0.71
CA VAL A 94 2.28 0.05 -0.32
C VAL A 94 1.16 -0.99 -0.28
N ARG A 95 0.80 -1.50 0.90
CA ARG A 95 -0.29 -2.48 1.05
C ARG A 95 -1.63 -1.94 0.57
N ARG A 96 -1.95 -0.68 0.89
CA ARG A 96 -3.19 -0.03 0.39
C ARG A 96 -3.20 0.06 -1.13
N GLY A 97 -2.08 0.45 -1.74
CA GLY A 97 -1.94 0.49 -3.19
C GLY A 97 -2.14 -0.87 -3.86
N LEU A 98 -1.52 -1.93 -3.30
CA LEU A 98 -1.67 -3.29 -3.79
C LEU A 98 -3.12 -3.81 -3.67
N LEU A 99 -3.78 -3.53 -2.55
CA LEU A 99 -5.18 -3.91 -2.35
C LEU A 99 -6.12 -3.15 -3.28
N ALA A 100 -5.88 -1.86 -3.50
CA ALA A 100 -6.67 -1.05 -4.42
C ALA A 100 -6.53 -1.50 -5.89
N ALA A 101 -5.35 -2.03 -6.26
CA ALA A 101 -5.08 -2.58 -7.59
C ALA A 101 -5.55 -4.03 -7.76
N ALA A 102 -5.94 -4.71 -6.68
CA ALA A 102 -6.38 -6.11 -6.73
C ALA A 102 -7.71 -6.24 -7.50
N ASP A 103 -7.79 -7.25 -8.38
CA ASP A 103 -9.02 -7.53 -9.11
C ASP A 103 -10.12 -7.98 -8.14
N THR A 104 -11.20 -7.19 -8.06
CA THR A 104 -12.36 -7.49 -7.23
C THR A 104 -13.06 -8.81 -7.61
N LYS A 105 -12.89 -9.27 -8.87
CA LYS A 105 -13.39 -10.58 -9.31
C LYS A 105 -12.65 -11.75 -8.66
N SER A 106 -11.47 -11.52 -8.12
CA SER A 106 -10.71 -12.51 -7.36
C SER A 106 -11.17 -12.62 -5.91
N GLN A 107 -12.18 -11.86 -5.49
CA GLN A 107 -12.66 -11.81 -4.12
C GLN A 107 -14.04 -12.46 -3.98
N ILE A 108 -14.22 -13.22 -2.89
CA ILE A 108 -15.55 -13.68 -2.46
C ILE A 108 -16.03 -12.71 -1.37
N THR A 109 -17.10 -11.96 -1.66
CA THR A 109 -17.54 -10.87 -0.79
C THR A 109 -18.81 -11.24 -0.03
N PHE A 110 -18.79 -11.04 1.27
CA PHE A 110 -19.93 -11.04 2.18
C PHE A 110 -20.09 -9.62 2.75
N ALA A 111 -21.14 -8.93 2.34
CA ALA A 111 -21.36 -7.54 2.73
C ALA A 111 -22.81 -7.28 3.11
N PRO A 112 -23.06 -6.36 4.07
CA PRO A 112 -24.39 -5.80 4.30
C PRO A 112 -24.77 -4.89 3.13
N PRO A 113 -26.04 -4.47 3.00
CA PRO A 113 -26.49 -3.58 1.93
C PRO A 113 -25.73 -2.24 1.89
N GLU A 114 -25.39 -1.70 3.05
CA GLU A 114 -24.67 -0.43 3.23
C GLU A 114 -23.47 -0.66 4.17
N PRO A 115 -22.31 -1.11 3.64
CA PRO A 115 -21.14 -1.33 4.47
C PRO A 115 -20.55 0.01 4.93
N VAL A 116 -20.12 0.05 6.19
CA VAL A 116 -19.39 1.18 6.79
C VAL A 116 -17.88 0.94 6.73
N TYR A 117 -17.49 -0.33 6.81
CA TYR A 117 -16.10 -0.77 6.78
C TYR A 117 -15.90 -1.93 5.83
N ASP A 118 -14.73 -1.95 5.17
CA ASP A 118 -14.30 -3.01 4.29
C ASP A 118 -13.09 -3.73 4.88
N LEU A 119 -13.17 -5.04 5.02
CA LEU A 119 -12.12 -5.89 5.56
C LEU A 119 -11.68 -6.92 4.51
N THR A 120 -10.48 -6.80 3.97
CA THR A 120 -9.87 -7.83 3.13
C THR A 120 -9.20 -8.89 3.98
N VAL A 121 -9.60 -10.15 3.79
CA VAL A 121 -9.11 -11.31 4.53
C VAL A 121 -8.44 -12.29 3.59
N PHE A 122 -7.13 -12.47 3.74
CA PHE A 122 -6.39 -13.54 3.10
C PHE A 122 -6.70 -14.85 3.84
N THR A 123 -7.46 -15.74 3.21
CA THR A 123 -8.05 -16.91 3.85
C THR A 123 -7.47 -18.22 3.33
N ASP A 124 -7.30 -19.18 4.22
CA ASP A 124 -6.98 -20.57 3.93
C ASP A 124 -8.11 -21.47 4.45
N ILE A 125 -8.71 -22.26 3.57
CA ILE A 125 -9.87 -23.11 3.88
C ILE A 125 -9.56 -24.13 4.99
N ASP A 126 -8.30 -24.59 5.09
CA ASP A 126 -7.88 -25.54 6.13
C ASP A 126 -7.45 -24.85 7.44
N CYS A 127 -7.46 -23.51 7.48
CA CYS A 127 -7.15 -22.77 8.70
C CYS A 127 -8.33 -22.73 9.67
N GLY A 128 -8.15 -23.25 10.89
CA GLY A 128 -9.19 -23.26 11.92
C GLY A 128 -9.69 -21.84 12.30
N TYR A 129 -8.79 -20.85 12.36
CA TYR A 129 -9.19 -19.46 12.65
C TYR A 129 -9.92 -18.81 11.48
N CYS A 130 -9.54 -19.12 10.23
CA CYS A 130 -10.28 -18.64 9.05
C CYS A 130 -11.71 -19.18 9.04
N ARG A 131 -11.88 -20.48 9.33
CA ARG A 131 -13.22 -21.09 9.48
C ARG A 131 -14.02 -20.47 10.61
N LYS A 132 -13.36 -20.15 11.75
CA LYS A 132 -14.02 -19.47 12.87
C LYS A 132 -14.52 -18.08 12.47
N LEU A 133 -13.69 -17.29 11.78
CA LEU A 133 -14.10 -15.97 11.27
C LEU A 133 -15.26 -16.12 10.29
N HIS A 134 -15.18 -17.08 9.37
CA HIS A 134 -16.25 -17.32 8.40
C HIS A 134 -17.58 -17.71 9.05
N ALA A 135 -17.56 -18.56 10.09
CA ALA A 135 -18.75 -18.90 10.84
C ALA A 135 -19.45 -17.69 11.50
N GLN A 136 -18.72 -16.61 11.73
CA GLN A 136 -19.20 -15.37 12.32
C GLN A 136 -19.42 -14.24 11.29
N VAL A 137 -19.35 -14.53 9.99
CA VAL A 137 -19.42 -13.50 8.92
C VAL A 137 -20.69 -12.66 9.01
N ASN A 138 -21.82 -13.26 9.36
CA ASN A 138 -23.08 -12.54 9.52
C ASN A 138 -23.06 -11.56 10.70
N GLU A 139 -22.36 -11.88 11.78
CA GLU A 139 -22.19 -10.98 12.93
C GLU A 139 -21.40 -9.74 12.55
N TYR A 140 -20.33 -9.91 11.75
CA TYR A 140 -19.57 -8.78 11.19
C TYR A 140 -20.43 -7.94 10.25
N ASN A 141 -21.21 -8.56 9.35
CA ASN A 141 -22.11 -7.82 8.46
C ASN A 141 -23.16 -7.03 9.23
N GLN A 142 -23.70 -7.55 10.35
CA GLN A 142 -24.64 -6.81 11.21
C GLN A 142 -24.02 -5.58 11.86
N GLN A 143 -22.68 -5.53 12.00
CA GLN A 143 -21.93 -4.37 12.46
C GLN A 143 -21.52 -3.42 11.33
N GLY A 144 -22.02 -3.63 10.12
CA GLY A 144 -21.68 -2.80 8.96
C GLY A 144 -20.33 -3.12 8.33
N ILE A 145 -19.73 -4.28 8.63
CA ILE A 145 -18.41 -4.67 8.12
C ILE A 145 -18.61 -5.61 6.93
N ALA A 146 -18.14 -5.21 5.74
CA ALA A 146 -18.01 -6.10 4.60
C ALA A 146 -16.72 -6.92 4.70
N ILE A 147 -16.79 -8.21 4.36
CA ILE A 147 -15.64 -9.12 4.34
C ILE A 147 -15.38 -9.56 2.90
N HIS A 148 -14.17 -9.29 2.41
CA HIS A 148 -13.68 -9.65 1.10
C HIS A 148 -12.60 -10.73 1.24
N TYR A 149 -12.95 -11.99 0.97
CA TYR A 149 -11.98 -13.07 1.02
C TYR A 149 -11.11 -13.13 -0.23
N MET A 150 -9.80 -13.27 -0.03
CA MET A 150 -8.82 -13.62 -1.05
C MET A 150 -8.17 -14.95 -0.69
N ALA A 151 -8.03 -15.84 -1.66
CA ALA A 151 -7.42 -17.14 -1.44
C ALA A 151 -5.95 -17.02 -1.05
N PHE A 152 -5.57 -17.63 0.06
CA PHE A 152 -4.19 -17.69 0.53
C PHE A 152 -3.89 -19.06 1.14
N PRO A 153 -3.75 -20.12 0.31
CA PRO A 153 -3.38 -21.45 0.80
C PRO A 153 -1.96 -21.42 1.36
N ARG A 154 -1.82 -21.47 2.69
CA ARG A 154 -0.54 -21.28 3.40
C ARG A 154 0.49 -22.37 3.10
N ALA A 155 0.04 -23.55 2.69
CA ALA A 155 0.91 -24.64 2.25
C ALA A 155 1.43 -24.47 0.81
N GLY A 156 1.04 -23.38 0.12
CA GLY A 156 1.48 -23.02 -1.22
C GLY A 156 0.68 -23.69 -2.34
N VAL A 157 1.08 -23.33 -3.57
CA VAL A 157 0.48 -23.86 -4.81
C VAL A 157 0.72 -25.37 -4.90
N GLY A 158 -0.30 -26.13 -5.33
CA GLY A 158 -0.24 -27.59 -5.44
C GLY A 158 -0.48 -28.35 -4.14
N SER A 159 -0.80 -27.64 -3.04
CA SER A 159 -1.19 -28.27 -1.78
C SER A 159 -2.68 -28.64 -1.77
N HIS A 160 -3.09 -29.50 -0.82
CA HIS A 160 -4.48 -29.85 -0.64
C HIS A 160 -5.40 -28.64 -0.35
N SER A 161 -4.93 -27.67 0.45
CA SER A 161 -5.66 -26.42 0.69
C SER A 161 -5.74 -25.54 -0.56
N TYR A 162 -4.73 -25.58 -1.43
CA TYR A 162 -4.77 -24.92 -2.74
C TYR A 162 -5.86 -25.53 -3.64
N ASP A 163 -5.93 -26.86 -3.76
CA ASP A 163 -6.93 -27.53 -4.59
C ASP A 163 -8.35 -27.24 -4.11
N LYS A 164 -8.56 -27.19 -2.79
CA LYS A 164 -9.84 -26.76 -2.20
C LYS A 164 -10.14 -25.29 -2.53
N ALA A 165 -9.16 -24.40 -2.41
CA ALA A 165 -9.36 -23.01 -2.75
C ALA A 165 -9.72 -22.83 -4.23
N VAL A 166 -9.05 -23.52 -5.14
CA VAL A 166 -9.40 -23.55 -6.58
C VAL A 166 -10.84 -23.99 -6.77
N SER A 167 -11.26 -25.07 -6.10
CA SER A 167 -12.63 -25.59 -6.20
C SER A 167 -13.68 -24.56 -5.77
N VAL A 168 -13.42 -23.81 -4.70
CA VAL A 168 -14.32 -22.77 -4.19
C VAL A 168 -14.32 -21.55 -5.12
N TRP A 169 -13.14 -21.04 -5.52
CA TRP A 169 -13.05 -19.84 -6.36
C TRP A 169 -13.55 -20.06 -7.78
N CYS A 170 -13.55 -21.31 -8.28
CA CYS A 170 -14.09 -21.68 -9.59
C CYS A 170 -15.56 -22.15 -9.52
N ALA A 171 -16.17 -22.20 -8.34
CA ALA A 171 -17.57 -22.61 -8.21
C ALA A 171 -18.53 -21.57 -8.82
N SER A 172 -19.65 -22.03 -9.35
CA SER A 172 -20.73 -21.15 -9.83
C SER A 172 -21.39 -20.36 -8.68
N ASP A 173 -21.46 -20.97 -7.49
CA ASP A 173 -21.85 -20.32 -6.23
C ASP A 173 -20.67 -20.35 -5.26
N GLN A 174 -19.81 -19.35 -5.37
CA GLN A 174 -18.64 -19.22 -4.53
C GLN A 174 -18.98 -19.00 -3.04
N ARG A 175 -20.09 -18.28 -2.76
CA ARG A 175 -20.52 -18.01 -1.38
C ARG A 175 -21.01 -19.25 -0.67
N GLY A 176 -21.67 -20.12 -1.39
CA GLY A 176 -22.13 -21.41 -0.83
C GLY A 176 -21.05 -22.48 -0.78
N ALA A 177 -19.93 -22.28 -1.50
CA ALA A 177 -18.84 -23.25 -1.59
C ALA A 177 -17.70 -23.03 -0.58
N ILE A 178 -17.58 -21.84 0.03
CA ILE A 178 -16.51 -21.47 0.96
C ILE A 178 -16.71 -22.00 2.39
#